data_070d9f29b9ee863291df44adb04bc45b
#
_entry.id   070d9f29b9ee863291df44adb04bc45b
#
_cell.length_a   1.000
_cell.length_b   1.000
_cell.length_c   1.000
_cell.angle_alpha   90.00
_cell.angle_beta   90.00
_cell.angle_gamma   90.00
#
_symmetry.space_group_name_H-M   'P 1'
#
loop_
_entity.id
_entity.type
_entity.pdbx_description
1 polymer ?
#
loop_
_entity_poly.entity_id
_entity_poly.type
_entity_poly.pdbx_seq_one_letter_code
_entity_poly.pdbx_strand_id
1 'polypeptide(L)'
;GEIEFIESSKDAGFPVINTPSKTKLEPSVFHHVFEGNKEPAVLRNGDPRLKANFEEAIFSKYIGNVNTHIDEYMIEAVDHYAGQLATLDISTEPMKLEDAVYGTEGLEALDLTTSAGYPYVALGIKKRDILSKKTKDLTKLKECMDKYGLNLPMVTYVKDELRSAEKVAKGKSRLIEASSLNDSVAM
;
A
#
# COMPACT_ATOMS: atom_id res chain seq x y z
N GLY A 1 16.08 -15.58 -0.14
CA GLY A 1 14.72 -16.09 -0.17
C GLY A 1 14.26 -16.22 -1.61
N GLU A 2 13.46 -17.20 -1.88
CA GLU A 2 12.80 -17.38 -3.19
C GLU A 2 11.41 -16.75 -3.10
N ILE A 3 10.98 -16.13 -4.20
CA ILE A 3 9.58 -15.74 -4.36
C ILE A 3 8.87 -16.92 -4.97
N GLU A 4 7.94 -17.48 -4.23
CA GLU A 4 7.08 -18.54 -4.73
C GLU A 4 5.83 -17.90 -5.37
N PHE A 5 5.55 -18.30 -6.62
CA PHE A 5 4.31 -17.97 -7.28
C PHE A 5 3.29 -19.04 -6.89
N ILE A 6 2.37 -18.68 -6.01
CA ILE A 6 1.41 -19.63 -5.44
C ILE A 6 0.30 -19.90 -6.44
N GLU A 7 -0.35 -18.85 -6.95
CA GLU A 7 -1.51 -19.00 -7.82
C GLU A 7 -1.85 -17.68 -8.52
N SER A 8 -2.41 -17.74 -9.73
CA SER A 8 -2.92 -16.51 -10.34
C SER A 8 -4.25 -16.10 -9.65
N SER A 9 -4.47 -14.80 -9.53
CA SER A 9 -5.73 -14.29 -8.94
C SER A 9 -6.96 -14.81 -9.67
N LYS A 10 -6.85 -15.08 -10.98
CA LYS A 10 -7.91 -15.61 -11.81
C LYS A 10 -8.24 -17.08 -11.45
N ASP A 11 -7.21 -17.89 -11.23
CA ASP A 11 -7.35 -19.31 -10.91
C ASP A 11 -7.81 -19.50 -9.47
N ALA A 12 -7.36 -18.62 -8.57
CA ALA A 12 -7.82 -18.57 -7.18
C ALA A 12 -9.25 -18.02 -7.01
N GLY A 13 -9.92 -17.64 -8.09
CA GLY A 13 -11.28 -17.08 -8.04
C GLY A 13 -11.35 -15.65 -7.48
N PHE A 14 -10.21 -14.97 -7.34
CA PHE A 14 -10.18 -13.57 -6.91
C PHE A 14 -10.53 -12.64 -8.07
N PRO A 15 -11.25 -11.55 -7.81
CA PRO A 15 -11.51 -10.53 -8.81
C PRO A 15 -10.20 -9.94 -9.35
N VAL A 16 -10.08 -9.82 -10.66
CA VAL A 16 -8.90 -9.25 -11.31
C VAL A 16 -8.86 -7.74 -11.08
N ILE A 17 -7.73 -7.26 -10.59
CA ILE A 17 -7.50 -5.83 -10.40
C ILE A 17 -6.80 -5.29 -11.63
N ASN A 18 -7.43 -4.33 -12.32
CA ASN A 18 -6.80 -3.61 -13.41
C ASN A 18 -5.82 -2.58 -12.86
N THR A 19 -4.52 -2.83 -13.06
CA THR A 19 -3.48 -1.87 -12.71
C THR A 19 -3.28 -0.86 -13.84
N PRO A 20 -2.97 0.41 -13.53
CA PRO A 20 -2.63 1.39 -14.54
C PRO A 20 -1.44 0.94 -15.38
N SER A 21 -1.60 0.90 -16.70
CA SER A 21 -0.54 0.54 -17.64
C SER A 21 0.10 1.75 -18.34
N LYS A 22 -0.46 2.94 -18.13
CA LYS A 22 0.01 4.20 -18.68
C LYS A 22 0.16 5.22 -17.55
N THR A 23 1.21 6.04 -17.64
CA THR A 23 1.40 7.16 -16.73
C THR A 23 0.28 8.19 -16.87
N LYS A 24 -0.07 8.82 -15.77
CA LYS A 24 -0.93 10.00 -15.70
C LYS A 24 -0.13 11.29 -15.62
N LEU A 25 1.21 11.17 -15.55
CA LEU A 25 2.09 12.32 -15.51
C LEU A 25 2.15 12.96 -16.91
N GLU A 26 1.91 14.26 -16.95
CA GLU A 26 2.01 15.05 -18.18
C GLU A 26 3.22 16.00 -18.07
N PRO A 27 3.91 16.26 -19.20
CA PRO A 27 4.99 17.24 -19.22
C PRO A 27 4.46 18.62 -18.83
N SER A 28 5.19 19.32 -17.96
CA SER A 28 4.92 20.74 -17.71
C SER A 28 5.13 21.56 -18.98
N VAL A 29 4.43 22.69 -19.10
CA VAL A 29 4.65 23.67 -20.19
C VAL A 29 6.11 24.18 -20.23
N PHE A 30 6.82 24.09 -19.11
CA PHE A 30 8.24 24.46 -18.99
C PHE A 30 9.19 23.28 -19.13
N HIS A 31 8.70 22.09 -19.48
CA HIS A 31 9.52 20.87 -19.55
C HIS A 31 10.77 21.03 -20.45
N HIS A 32 10.63 21.76 -21.54
CA HIS A 32 11.72 22.04 -22.49
C HIS A 32 12.77 23.05 -21.98
N VAL A 33 12.47 23.77 -20.90
CA VAL A 33 13.36 24.77 -20.32
C VAL A 33 14.28 24.14 -19.27
N PHE A 34 13.82 23.07 -18.64
CA PHE A 34 14.57 22.38 -17.60
C PHE A 34 15.18 21.10 -18.13
N GLU A 35 16.50 21.06 -18.23
CA GLU A 35 17.22 19.84 -18.51
C GLU A 35 17.05 18.86 -17.36
N GLY A 36 16.13 17.91 -17.50
CA GLY A 36 15.86 16.87 -16.51
C GLY A 36 16.09 15.48 -17.09
N ASN A 37 16.82 14.64 -16.38
CA ASN A 37 16.99 13.21 -16.71
C ASN A 37 15.92 12.33 -16.03
N LYS A 38 14.76 12.91 -15.69
CA LYS A 38 13.67 12.19 -15.05
C LYS A 38 12.56 11.88 -16.05
N GLU A 39 12.10 10.66 -15.99
CA GLU A 39 11.03 10.12 -16.84
C GLU A 39 9.97 9.44 -15.97
N PRO A 40 8.72 9.29 -16.46
CA PRO A 40 7.73 8.48 -15.78
C PRO A 40 8.23 7.06 -15.55
N ALA A 41 7.95 6.49 -14.39
CA ALA A 41 8.31 5.12 -14.05
C ALA A 41 7.74 4.11 -15.05
N VAL A 42 8.40 2.97 -15.20
CA VAL A 42 7.83 1.82 -15.91
C VAL A 42 6.70 1.25 -15.08
N LEU A 43 5.52 1.11 -15.67
CA LEU A 43 4.30 0.62 -15.00
C LEU A 43 3.90 -0.78 -15.45
N ARG A 44 4.48 -1.30 -16.52
CA ARG A 44 4.14 -2.61 -17.09
C ARG A 44 5.32 -3.26 -17.77
N ASN A 45 5.24 -4.56 -17.96
CA ASN A 45 6.13 -5.29 -18.84
C ASN A 45 5.93 -4.82 -20.30
N GLY A 46 6.99 -4.87 -21.12
CA GLY A 46 6.96 -4.46 -22.52
C GLY A 46 7.04 -2.94 -22.75
N ASP A 47 7.40 -2.14 -21.76
CA ASP A 47 7.77 -0.73 -21.96
C ASP A 47 9.06 -0.67 -22.79
N PRO A 48 9.10 0.07 -23.93
CA PRO A 48 10.26 0.07 -24.83
C PRO A 48 11.54 0.65 -24.21
N ARG A 49 11.42 1.41 -23.13
CA ARG A 49 12.57 1.97 -22.40
C ARG A 49 13.24 0.95 -21.48
N LEU A 50 12.57 -0.16 -21.21
CA LEU A 50 13.02 -1.20 -20.29
C LEU A 50 14.08 -2.08 -20.95
N LYS A 51 15.23 -2.24 -20.28
CA LYS A 51 16.36 -3.08 -20.71
C LYS A 51 16.52 -4.34 -19.84
N ALA A 52 15.57 -4.63 -18.95
CA ALA A 52 15.60 -5.74 -18.02
C ALA A 52 14.23 -6.42 -17.95
N ASN A 53 14.15 -7.58 -17.34
CA ASN A 53 12.87 -8.19 -17.00
C ASN A 53 12.20 -7.34 -15.92
N PHE A 54 10.95 -6.90 -16.17
CA PHE A 54 10.24 -5.97 -15.29
C PHE A 54 9.90 -6.60 -13.94
N GLU A 55 9.40 -7.82 -13.96
CA GLU A 55 9.00 -8.54 -12.75
C GLU A 55 10.21 -8.82 -11.87
N GLU A 56 11.29 -9.32 -12.47
CA GLU A 56 12.55 -9.55 -11.77
C GLU A 56 13.10 -8.24 -11.17
N ALA A 57 13.09 -7.14 -11.95
CA ALA A 57 13.58 -5.85 -11.48
C ALA A 57 12.76 -5.26 -10.31
N ILE A 58 11.44 -5.48 -10.31
CA ILE A 58 10.57 -5.03 -9.23
C ILE A 58 10.74 -5.87 -7.98
N PHE A 59 10.75 -7.20 -8.12
CA PHE A 59 10.74 -8.12 -6.98
C PHE A 59 12.14 -8.44 -6.44
N SER A 60 13.20 -8.20 -7.23
CA SER A 60 14.59 -8.51 -6.81
C SER A 60 14.99 -7.87 -5.47
N LYS A 61 14.42 -6.73 -5.13
CA LYS A 61 14.67 -6.07 -3.84
C LYS A 61 14.05 -6.77 -2.63
N TYR A 62 13.07 -7.64 -2.87
CA TYR A 62 12.43 -8.46 -1.83
C TYR A 62 13.05 -9.86 -1.76
N ILE A 63 13.82 -10.25 -2.79
CA ILE A 63 14.60 -11.50 -2.84
C ILE A 63 15.99 -11.15 -2.34
N GLY A 64 16.20 -11.19 -1.06
CA GLY A 64 17.50 -10.85 -0.49
C GLY A 64 17.85 -11.77 0.69
N ASN A 65 19.08 -11.69 1.11
CA ASN A 65 19.46 -12.27 2.39
C ASN A 65 18.71 -11.53 3.48
N VAL A 66 17.65 -12.16 3.98
CA VAL A 66 17.02 -11.70 5.20
C VAL A 66 18.04 -11.94 6.31
N ASN A 67 18.61 -10.87 6.85
CA ASN A 67 19.38 -10.99 8.07
C ASN A 67 18.39 -11.30 9.20
N THR A 68 18.29 -12.57 9.54
CA THR A 68 17.45 -13.05 10.64
C THR A 68 18.16 -12.99 11.99
N HIS A 69 19.42 -12.53 11.99
CA HIS A 69 20.17 -12.37 13.23
C HIS A 69 19.71 -11.12 13.97
N ILE A 70 19.03 -11.33 15.07
CA ILE A 70 18.72 -10.28 16.03
C ILE A 70 19.88 -10.25 17.02
N ASP A 71 20.67 -9.19 16.99
CA ASP A 71 21.80 -9.02 17.90
C ASP A 71 21.33 -8.48 19.26
N GLU A 72 22.23 -8.54 20.24
CA GLU A 72 21.96 -8.08 21.61
C GLU A 72 21.59 -6.59 21.65
N TYR A 73 22.20 -5.77 20.79
CA TYR A 73 21.90 -4.34 20.71
C TYR A 73 20.47 -4.05 20.23
N MET A 74 19.95 -4.88 19.31
CA MET A 74 18.57 -4.76 18.86
C MET A 74 17.60 -5.13 19.99
N ILE A 75 17.93 -6.18 20.77
CA ILE A 75 17.11 -6.59 21.93
C ILE A 75 17.11 -5.47 22.99
N GLU A 76 18.28 -4.95 23.36
CA GLU A 76 18.40 -3.85 24.29
C GLU A 76 17.65 -2.59 23.82
N ALA A 77 17.70 -2.27 22.53
CA ALA A 77 16.99 -1.13 21.96
C ALA A 77 15.47 -1.31 22.04
N VAL A 78 14.96 -2.51 21.77
CA VAL A 78 13.54 -2.85 21.89
C VAL A 78 13.10 -2.76 23.35
N ASP A 79 13.87 -3.33 24.28
CA ASP A 79 13.56 -3.31 25.72
C ASP A 79 13.57 -1.88 26.26
N HIS A 80 14.56 -1.08 25.86
CA HIS A 80 14.62 0.33 26.23
C HIS A 80 13.40 1.11 25.72
N TYR A 81 13.02 0.92 24.45
CA TYR A 81 11.87 1.57 23.87
C TYR A 81 10.56 1.10 24.53
N ALA A 82 10.42 -0.22 24.76
CA ALA A 82 9.27 -0.77 25.48
C ALA A 82 9.17 -0.20 26.89
N GLY A 83 10.32 -0.05 27.59
CA GLY A 83 10.38 0.60 28.90
C GLY A 83 9.91 2.06 28.88
N GLN A 84 10.29 2.82 27.84
CA GLN A 84 9.78 4.18 27.64
C GLN A 84 8.28 4.22 27.41
N LEU A 85 7.76 3.33 26.55
CA LEU A 85 6.31 3.24 26.30
C LEU A 85 5.53 2.87 27.56
N ALA A 86 6.07 1.97 28.40
CA ALA A 86 5.43 1.56 29.65
C ALA A 86 5.31 2.71 30.67
N THR A 87 6.10 3.78 30.54
CA THR A 87 5.96 4.98 31.40
C THR A 87 4.84 5.93 30.94
N LEU A 88 4.31 5.72 29.74
CA LEU A 88 3.21 6.52 29.22
C LEU A 88 1.89 5.97 29.75
N ASP A 89 1.00 6.87 30.15
CA ASP A 89 -0.38 6.50 30.53
C ASP A 89 -1.21 6.27 29.25
N ILE A 90 -0.90 5.16 28.56
CA ILE A 90 -1.59 4.76 27.34
C ILE A 90 -2.69 3.78 27.70
N SER A 91 -3.93 4.09 27.31
CA SER A 91 -5.04 3.15 27.44
C SER A 91 -4.75 1.88 26.63
N THR A 92 -4.93 0.72 27.26
CA THR A 92 -4.86 -0.60 26.61
C THR A 92 -6.21 -1.05 26.06
N GLU A 93 -7.26 -0.27 26.30
CA GLU A 93 -8.58 -0.56 25.76
C GLU A 93 -8.62 -0.32 24.25
N PRO A 94 -9.19 -1.25 23.48
CA PRO A 94 -9.36 -1.07 22.03
C PRO A 94 -10.15 0.21 21.72
N MET A 95 -9.68 0.95 20.72
CA MET A 95 -10.38 2.14 20.24
C MET A 95 -11.75 1.77 19.67
N LYS A 96 -12.74 2.64 19.87
CA LYS A 96 -14.04 2.46 19.24
C LYS A 96 -13.93 2.60 17.71
N LEU A 97 -14.63 1.74 16.98
CA LEU A 97 -14.63 1.75 15.52
C LEU A 97 -15.00 3.13 14.94
N GLU A 98 -15.88 3.87 15.61
CA GLU A 98 -16.24 5.22 15.20
C GLU A 98 -15.06 6.18 15.27
N ASP A 99 -14.28 6.12 16.34
CA ASP A 99 -13.10 6.97 16.56
C ASP A 99 -11.98 6.61 15.57
N ALA A 100 -11.79 5.32 15.28
CA ALA A 100 -10.83 4.85 14.29
C ALA A 100 -11.16 5.33 12.86
N VAL A 101 -12.44 5.46 12.52
CA VAL A 101 -12.89 5.87 11.19
C VAL A 101 -13.00 7.39 11.06
N TYR A 102 -13.61 8.04 12.02
CA TYR A 102 -13.95 9.46 11.92
C TYR A 102 -13.01 10.39 12.69
N GLY A 103 -12.05 9.79 13.39
CA GLY A 103 -11.11 10.52 14.20
C GLY A 103 -11.67 10.99 15.53
N THR A 104 -10.77 11.35 16.43
CA THR A 104 -11.04 11.94 17.72
C THR A 104 -9.94 12.95 18.06
N GLU A 105 -9.94 13.54 19.23
CA GLU A 105 -8.88 14.44 19.66
C GLU A 105 -7.51 13.74 19.58
N GLY A 106 -6.58 14.31 18.82
CA GLY A 106 -5.24 13.76 18.58
C GLY A 106 -5.15 12.68 17.50
N LEU A 107 -6.28 12.22 16.92
CA LEU A 107 -6.31 11.25 15.84
C LEU A 107 -7.09 11.77 14.64
N GLU A 108 -6.44 11.88 13.49
CA GLU A 108 -7.09 12.28 12.25
C GLU A 108 -8.07 11.21 11.74
N ALA A 109 -9.16 11.67 11.13
CA ALA A 109 -10.10 10.78 10.46
C ALA A 109 -9.47 10.05 9.28
N LEU A 110 -9.94 8.85 9.00
CA LEU A 110 -9.53 8.05 7.84
C LEU A 110 -9.71 8.85 6.54
N ASP A 111 -8.68 8.85 5.69
CA ASP A 111 -8.75 9.48 4.38
C ASP A 111 -9.63 8.65 3.43
N LEU A 112 -10.80 9.20 3.08
CA LEU A 112 -11.77 8.56 2.20
C LEU A 112 -11.43 8.70 0.71
N THR A 113 -10.36 9.43 0.36
CA THR A 113 -9.92 9.61 -1.03
C THR A 113 -8.95 8.53 -1.49
N THR A 114 -8.33 7.81 -0.57
CA THR A 114 -7.39 6.74 -0.84
C THR A 114 -8.09 5.42 -1.17
N SER A 115 -7.33 4.44 -1.66
CA SER A 115 -7.82 3.09 -1.98
C SER A 115 -8.50 2.43 -0.78
N ALA A 116 -9.57 1.69 -1.04
CA ALA A 116 -10.22 0.84 -0.04
C ALA A 116 -9.54 -0.54 0.10
N GLY A 117 -8.51 -0.82 -0.70
CA GLY A 117 -7.81 -2.11 -0.70
C GLY A 117 -8.67 -3.25 -1.25
N TYR A 118 -8.16 -4.47 -1.09
CA TYR A 118 -8.89 -5.68 -1.50
C TYR A 118 -9.96 -6.03 -0.44
N PRO A 119 -11.14 -6.55 -0.84
CA PRO A 119 -11.60 -6.82 -2.21
C PRO A 119 -12.26 -5.63 -2.91
N TYR A 120 -12.43 -4.51 -2.23
CA TYR A 120 -13.22 -3.36 -2.66
C TYR A 120 -12.77 -2.78 -3.99
N VAL A 121 -11.45 -2.62 -4.16
CA VAL A 121 -10.90 -2.06 -5.40
C VAL A 121 -11.21 -2.92 -6.61
N ALA A 122 -11.23 -4.24 -6.44
CA ALA A 122 -11.59 -5.19 -7.49
C ALA A 122 -13.10 -5.14 -7.83
N LEU A 123 -13.91 -4.78 -6.86
CA LEU A 123 -15.36 -4.59 -7.01
C LEU A 123 -15.75 -3.16 -7.44
N GLY A 124 -14.77 -2.28 -7.64
CA GLY A 124 -15.02 -0.88 -7.99
C GLY A 124 -15.58 -0.04 -6.84
N ILE A 125 -15.55 -0.53 -5.62
CA ILE A 125 -16.08 0.12 -4.41
C ILE A 125 -15.00 1.03 -3.81
N LYS A 126 -15.36 2.26 -3.49
CA LYS A 126 -14.48 3.24 -2.85
C LYS A 126 -14.82 3.38 -1.37
N LYS A 127 -13.87 3.83 -0.56
CA LYS A 127 -14.13 4.11 0.88
C LYS A 127 -15.36 4.99 1.10
N ARG A 128 -15.56 6.01 0.27
CA ARG A 128 -16.70 6.93 0.34
C ARG A 128 -18.06 6.29 0.00
N ASP A 129 -18.07 5.11 -0.61
CA ASP A 129 -19.30 4.38 -0.91
C ASP A 129 -19.77 3.56 0.31
N ILE A 130 -18.83 3.30 1.23
CA ILE A 130 -19.02 2.56 2.48
C ILE A 130 -19.17 3.53 3.66
N LEU A 131 -18.34 4.58 3.71
CA LEU A 131 -18.20 5.51 4.82
C LEU A 131 -18.64 6.92 4.42
N SER A 132 -19.32 7.63 5.32
CA SER A 132 -19.72 9.02 5.13
C SER A 132 -19.39 9.85 6.35
N LYS A 133 -18.53 10.86 6.18
CA LYS A 133 -18.23 11.84 7.24
C LYS A 133 -19.46 12.63 7.71
N LYS A 134 -20.48 12.72 6.85
CA LYS A 134 -21.71 13.49 7.14
C LYS A 134 -22.67 12.74 8.05
N THR A 135 -22.89 11.47 7.78
CA THR A 135 -23.84 10.63 8.54
C THR A 135 -23.18 9.88 9.69
N LYS A 136 -21.87 9.68 9.61
CA LYS A 136 -21.09 8.84 10.54
C LYS A 136 -21.70 7.44 10.74
N ASP A 137 -22.38 6.93 9.71
CA ASP A 137 -23.00 5.62 9.73
C ASP A 137 -21.97 4.53 9.42
N LEU A 138 -21.83 3.56 10.30
CA LEU A 138 -20.91 2.42 10.21
C LEU A 138 -21.59 1.12 9.76
N THR A 139 -22.89 1.14 9.49
CA THR A 139 -23.65 -0.08 9.16
C THR A 139 -23.04 -0.82 7.97
N LYS A 140 -22.79 -0.12 6.87
CA LYS A 140 -22.17 -0.71 5.68
C LYS A 140 -20.76 -1.25 5.93
N LEU A 141 -19.97 -0.57 6.78
CA LEU A 141 -18.64 -1.04 7.13
C LEU A 141 -18.72 -2.36 7.89
N LYS A 142 -19.61 -2.45 8.89
CA LYS A 142 -19.84 -3.68 9.66
C LYS A 142 -20.30 -4.82 8.77
N GLU A 143 -21.26 -4.58 7.89
CA GLU A 143 -21.69 -5.56 6.87
C GLU A 143 -20.53 -6.05 5.99
N CYS A 144 -19.63 -5.14 5.60
CA CYS A 144 -18.45 -5.47 4.84
C CYS A 144 -17.45 -6.30 5.65
N MET A 145 -17.23 -5.96 6.91
CA MET A 145 -16.35 -6.72 7.81
C MET A 145 -16.90 -8.13 8.05
N ASP A 146 -18.20 -8.26 8.26
CA ASP A 146 -18.86 -9.56 8.43
C ASP A 146 -18.77 -10.42 7.15
N LYS A 147 -18.90 -9.79 6.00
CA LYS A 147 -18.89 -10.48 4.70
C LYS A 147 -17.51 -10.95 4.26
N TYR A 148 -16.49 -10.12 4.42
CA TYR A 148 -15.16 -10.35 3.86
C TYR A 148 -14.13 -10.75 4.92
N GLY A 149 -14.40 -10.50 6.20
CA GLY A 149 -13.49 -10.80 7.30
C GLY A 149 -12.31 -9.83 7.42
N LEU A 150 -11.28 -10.27 8.11
CA LEU A 150 -10.01 -9.58 8.35
C LEU A 150 -8.84 -10.39 7.78
N ASN A 151 -7.64 -9.83 7.84
CA ASN A 151 -6.41 -10.41 7.28
C ASN A 151 -6.49 -10.64 5.77
N LEU A 152 -7.04 -9.66 5.09
CA LEU A 152 -7.23 -9.70 3.64
C LEU A 152 -5.91 -9.40 2.90
N PRO A 153 -5.74 -9.95 1.68
CA PRO A 153 -4.54 -9.70 0.89
C PRO A 153 -4.33 -8.21 0.63
N MET A 154 -3.08 -7.76 0.72
CA MET A 154 -2.72 -6.41 0.29
C MET A 154 -2.69 -6.32 -1.22
N VAL A 155 -3.07 -5.16 -1.74
CA VAL A 155 -2.94 -4.86 -3.17
C VAL A 155 -1.69 -4.04 -3.38
N THR A 156 -0.80 -4.57 -4.22
CA THR A 156 0.45 -3.90 -4.58
C THR A 156 0.33 -3.22 -5.94
N TYR A 157 0.65 -1.94 -5.99
CA TYR A 157 0.66 -1.14 -7.21
C TYR A 157 2.06 -0.64 -7.52
N VAL A 158 2.38 -0.54 -8.80
CA VAL A 158 3.56 0.22 -9.24
C VAL A 158 3.25 1.71 -9.14
N LYS A 159 4.10 2.46 -8.44
CA LYS A 159 3.93 3.89 -8.24
C LYS A 159 4.21 4.66 -9.52
N ASP A 160 3.21 5.41 -10.00
CA ASP A 160 3.38 6.35 -11.10
C ASP A 160 4.07 7.62 -10.60
N GLU A 161 5.36 7.74 -10.88
CA GLU A 161 6.22 8.83 -10.41
C GLU A 161 7.38 9.10 -11.38
N LEU A 162 8.03 10.23 -11.24
CA LEU A 162 9.24 10.54 -11.98
C LEU A 162 10.46 9.82 -11.38
N ARG A 163 11.20 9.12 -12.24
CA ARG A 163 12.46 8.41 -11.89
C ARG A 163 13.58 8.87 -12.82
N SER A 164 14.84 8.68 -12.41
CA SER A 164 15.95 8.89 -13.34
C SER A 164 15.87 7.91 -14.51
N ALA A 165 16.28 8.33 -15.70
CA ALA A 165 16.27 7.51 -16.90
C ALA A 165 17.03 6.17 -16.70
N GLU A 166 18.11 6.18 -15.91
CA GLU A 166 18.83 4.96 -15.53
C GLU A 166 17.96 3.97 -14.77
N LYS A 167 17.15 4.45 -13.79
CA LYS A 167 16.24 3.59 -13.02
C LYS A 167 15.08 3.10 -13.87
N VAL A 168 14.59 3.92 -14.81
CA VAL A 168 13.56 3.53 -15.79
C VAL A 168 14.07 2.40 -16.67
N ALA A 169 15.27 2.53 -17.24
CA ALA A 169 15.88 1.49 -18.08
C ALA A 169 16.11 0.16 -17.34
N LYS A 170 16.37 0.22 -16.03
CA LYS A 170 16.54 -0.96 -15.16
C LYS A 170 15.22 -1.50 -14.57
N GLY A 171 14.05 -0.91 -14.90
CA GLY A 171 12.77 -1.32 -14.36
C GLY A 171 12.59 -1.07 -12.84
N LYS A 172 13.45 -0.24 -12.24
CA LYS A 172 13.43 0.02 -10.79
C LYS A 172 12.32 1.00 -10.39
N SER A 173 11.08 0.54 -10.46
CA SER A 173 9.91 1.27 -9.98
C SER A 173 9.68 1.01 -8.48
N ARG A 174 8.97 1.92 -7.80
CA ARG A 174 8.53 1.68 -6.41
C ARG A 174 7.18 0.99 -6.41
N LEU A 175 6.99 0.13 -5.42
CA LEU A 175 5.68 -0.45 -5.12
C LEU A 175 5.00 0.36 -4.02
N ILE A 176 3.68 0.42 -4.09
CA ILE A 176 2.81 0.96 -3.05
C ILE A 176 1.85 -0.16 -2.70
N GLU A 177 1.74 -0.43 -1.42
CA GLU A 177 0.83 -1.43 -0.90
C GLU A 177 -0.38 -0.74 -0.27
N ALA A 178 -1.54 -1.32 -0.49
CA ALA A 178 -2.79 -0.88 0.08
C ALA A 178 -3.44 -2.04 0.83
N SER A 179 -3.54 -1.89 2.15
CA SER A 179 -4.30 -2.80 2.99
C SER A 179 -5.80 -2.63 2.75
N SER A 180 -6.57 -3.66 3.10
CA SER A 180 -8.02 -3.59 3.10
C SER A 180 -8.52 -2.52 4.07
N LEU A 181 -9.69 -1.94 3.75
CA LEU A 181 -10.39 -1.05 4.66
C LEU A 181 -10.70 -1.76 5.99
N ASN A 182 -11.11 -3.04 5.93
CA ASN A 182 -11.40 -3.83 7.13
C ASN A 182 -10.20 -3.90 8.06
N ASP A 183 -9.03 -4.25 7.52
CA ASP A 183 -7.80 -4.37 8.30
C ASP A 183 -7.31 -3.01 8.81
N SER A 184 -7.46 -1.96 7.98
CA SER A 184 -7.06 -0.59 8.36
C SER A 184 -7.85 0.01 9.53
N VAL A 185 -9.03 -0.51 9.83
CA VAL A 185 -9.87 -0.02 10.94
C VAL A 185 -9.92 -1.00 12.11
N ALA A 186 -9.38 -2.21 11.95
CA ALA A 186 -9.33 -3.24 12.99
C ALA A 186 -7.98 -3.26 13.74
N MET A 187 -6.94 -2.63 13.19
CA MET A 187 -5.62 -2.44 13.81
C MET A 187 -5.66 -1.32 14.83
#